data_762128644b890f4a7694595f5f022b6c
#
_entry.id   762128644b890f4a7694595f5f022b6c
#
_cell.length_a   1.000
_cell.length_b   1.000
_cell.length_c   1.000
_cell.angle_alpha   90.00
_cell.angle_beta   90.00
_cell.angle_gamma   90.00
#
_symmetry.space_group_name_H-M   'P 1'
#
loop_
_entity.id
_entity.type
_entity.pdbx_description
1 polymer ?
#
loop_
_entity_poly.entity_id
_entity_poly.type
_entity_poly.pdbx_seq_one_letter_code
_entity_poly.pdbx_strand_id
1 'polypeptide(L)'
;MEAIDCSTVLTSTTAAALKGAGILAVGRYLGYKTQGWSKSITPDELSAIHNAGLSVFLIWESNPTTAGYFGYGQGLMDAQLAIEEATYLGAPKSTAIYFTVDFDAQAADMAAIISYFNGVRAGLAGQYLVGAYGSYSVLQALKASSYAPDKYWQTYAWSGGQMFSGNDIYQYQNDVTLQGVDVDHDTIQYNSGCWPEMEGKMNYLVLYYGDADLQIAADLAQNFQCPIVQAAYATTDLLASATTKYQVGGSSASAGVTLLAGADRFATMKAVLVAIGKN
;
A
#
# COMPACT_ATOMS: atom_id res chain seq x y z
N MET A 1 4.10 9.47 -1.08
CA MET A 1 4.60 9.67 -2.46
C MET A 1 3.40 9.58 -3.38
N GLU A 2 3.44 10.25 -4.55
CA GLU A 2 2.31 10.29 -5.46
C GLU A 2 2.27 9.07 -6.38
N ALA A 3 1.11 8.45 -6.47
CA ALA A 3 0.75 7.40 -7.41
C ALA A 3 -0.62 7.69 -8.01
N ILE A 4 -1.01 6.92 -8.98
CA ILE A 4 -2.35 6.95 -9.55
C ILE A 4 -2.83 5.53 -9.84
N ASP A 5 -4.12 5.34 -10.00
CA ASP A 5 -4.66 4.21 -10.73
C ASP A 5 -5.55 4.67 -11.89
N CYS A 6 -5.65 3.88 -12.93
CA CYS A 6 -6.46 4.24 -14.09
C CYS A 6 -6.88 3.02 -14.93
N SER A 7 -8.06 3.14 -15.54
CA SER A 7 -8.56 2.18 -16.54
C SER A 7 -8.06 2.48 -17.97
N THR A 8 -7.58 3.70 -18.21
CA THR A 8 -7.05 4.14 -19.51
C THR A 8 -5.71 3.48 -19.80
N VAL A 9 -5.57 2.92 -21.00
CA VAL A 9 -4.30 2.34 -21.47
C VAL A 9 -3.26 3.45 -21.67
N LEU A 10 -2.10 3.29 -21.04
CA LEU A 10 -1.02 4.26 -21.13
C LEU A 10 -0.11 3.99 -22.34
N THR A 11 0.25 5.05 -23.03
CA THR A 11 1.28 5.06 -24.08
C THR A 11 2.63 5.49 -23.50
N SER A 12 3.72 5.32 -24.25
CA SER A 12 5.03 5.84 -23.87
C SER A 12 5.00 7.35 -23.62
N THR A 13 4.18 8.10 -24.38
CA THR A 13 4.03 9.56 -24.23
C THR A 13 3.32 9.91 -22.92
N THR A 14 2.19 9.27 -22.63
CA THR A 14 1.42 9.55 -21.39
C THR A 14 2.15 9.05 -20.15
N ALA A 15 2.82 7.90 -20.21
CA ALA A 15 3.65 7.41 -19.11
C ALA A 15 4.80 8.37 -18.79
N ALA A 16 5.50 8.88 -19.80
CA ALA A 16 6.56 9.87 -19.61
C ALA A 16 6.02 11.20 -19.05
N ALA A 17 4.83 11.65 -19.47
CA ALA A 17 4.20 12.87 -18.96
C ALA A 17 3.77 12.70 -17.50
N LEU A 18 3.20 11.56 -17.11
CA LEU A 18 2.88 11.24 -15.72
C LEU A 18 4.13 11.20 -14.83
N LYS A 19 5.22 10.59 -15.31
CA LYS A 19 6.51 10.63 -14.60
C LYS A 19 7.02 12.05 -14.42
N GLY A 20 6.92 12.88 -15.45
CA GLY A 20 7.29 14.30 -15.40
C GLY A 20 6.43 15.13 -14.45
N ALA A 21 5.19 14.70 -14.19
CA ALA A 21 4.28 15.28 -13.20
C ALA A 21 4.57 14.81 -11.76
N GLY A 22 5.57 13.95 -11.53
CA GLY A 22 5.97 13.48 -10.20
C GLY A 22 5.34 12.16 -9.77
N ILE A 23 4.58 11.51 -10.65
CA ILE A 23 4.04 10.18 -10.35
C ILE A 23 5.17 9.15 -10.27
N LEU A 24 5.09 8.24 -9.31
CA LEU A 24 6.09 7.19 -9.09
C LEU A 24 5.57 5.80 -9.44
N ALA A 25 4.28 5.55 -9.25
CA ALA A 25 3.66 4.26 -9.54
C ALA A 25 2.27 4.42 -10.15
N VAL A 26 1.84 3.41 -10.90
CA VAL A 26 0.54 3.37 -11.55
C VAL A 26 -0.16 2.05 -11.23
N GLY A 27 -1.38 2.11 -10.70
CA GLY A 27 -2.27 0.97 -10.56
C GLY A 27 -2.86 0.56 -11.90
N ARG A 28 -2.65 -0.70 -12.30
CA ARG A 28 -3.18 -1.21 -13.56
C ARG A 28 -3.87 -2.56 -13.39
N TYR A 29 -4.96 -2.72 -14.10
CA TYR A 29 -5.84 -3.88 -14.02
C TYR A 29 -5.25 -5.09 -14.76
N LEU A 30 -5.30 -6.26 -14.12
CA LEU A 30 -5.09 -7.56 -14.75
C LEU A 30 -6.33 -7.98 -15.57
N GLY A 31 -6.22 -9.04 -16.39
CA GLY A 31 -7.35 -9.61 -17.12
C GLY A 31 -7.25 -9.50 -18.64
N TYR A 32 -6.11 -9.11 -19.19
CA TYR A 32 -5.89 -9.01 -20.63
C TYR A 32 -6.00 -10.38 -21.32
N LYS A 33 -5.26 -11.35 -20.83
CA LYS A 33 -5.17 -12.69 -21.45
C LYS A 33 -6.39 -13.55 -21.11
N THR A 34 -6.83 -13.55 -19.85
CA THR A 34 -7.87 -14.48 -19.37
C THR A 34 -9.28 -13.96 -19.58
N GLN A 35 -9.48 -12.64 -19.59
CA GLN A 35 -10.80 -12.00 -19.63
C GLN A 35 -11.01 -11.12 -20.87
N GLY A 36 -9.94 -10.64 -21.50
CA GLY A 36 -10.02 -9.74 -22.65
C GLY A 36 -10.59 -8.36 -22.31
N TRP A 37 -10.45 -7.89 -21.07
CA TRP A 37 -10.97 -6.59 -20.66
C TRP A 37 -10.15 -5.44 -21.27
N SER A 38 -10.85 -4.45 -21.81
CA SER A 38 -10.22 -3.28 -22.46
C SER A 38 -9.43 -2.40 -21.49
N LYS A 39 -9.74 -2.46 -20.19
CA LYS A 39 -9.02 -1.74 -19.13
C LYS A 39 -7.70 -2.39 -18.70
N SER A 40 -7.44 -3.62 -19.18
CA SER A 40 -6.32 -4.41 -18.67
C SER A 40 -4.99 -4.02 -19.27
N ILE A 41 -3.94 -4.09 -18.45
CA ILE A 41 -2.57 -3.85 -18.86
C ILE A 41 -2.08 -4.90 -19.86
N THR A 42 -1.41 -4.46 -20.90
CA THR A 42 -0.75 -5.31 -21.90
C THR A 42 0.76 -5.33 -21.67
N PRO A 43 1.50 -6.33 -22.21
CA PRO A 43 2.98 -6.32 -22.16
C PRO A 43 3.61 -5.07 -22.79
N ASP A 44 3.02 -4.53 -23.85
CA ASP A 44 3.52 -3.31 -24.50
C ASP A 44 3.31 -2.07 -23.62
N GLU A 45 2.15 -1.94 -22.99
CA GLU A 45 1.87 -0.89 -22.03
C GLU A 45 2.79 -0.99 -20.81
N LEU A 46 2.95 -2.20 -20.25
CA LEU A 46 3.86 -2.44 -19.13
C LEU A 46 5.28 -1.98 -19.46
N SER A 47 5.75 -2.31 -20.67
CA SER A 47 7.06 -1.87 -21.16
C SER A 47 7.14 -0.35 -21.27
N ALA A 48 6.08 0.33 -21.73
CA ALA A 48 6.03 1.78 -21.82
C ALA A 48 6.09 2.45 -20.43
N ILE A 49 5.37 1.90 -19.44
CA ILE A 49 5.36 2.36 -18.05
C ILE A 49 6.75 2.20 -17.42
N HIS A 50 7.36 1.01 -17.52
CA HIS A 50 8.69 0.75 -16.95
C HIS A 50 9.78 1.58 -17.63
N ASN A 51 9.74 1.75 -18.96
CA ASN A 51 10.70 2.59 -19.69
C ASN A 51 10.59 4.07 -19.31
N ALA A 52 9.43 4.52 -18.86
CA ALA A 52 9.26 5.87 -18.31
C ALA A 52 9.80 6.00 -16.87
N GLY A 53 10.23 4.91 -16.23
CA GLY A 53 10.71 4.88 -14.85
C GLY A 53 9.57 4.91 -13.82
N LEU A 54 8.38 4.44 -14.20
CA LEU A 54 7.24 4.23 -13.31
C LEU A 54 7.20 2.78 -12.85
N SER A 55 6.78 2.57 -11.60
CA SER A 55 6.42 1.24 -11.08
C SER A 55 4.93 0.95 -11.33
N VAL A 56 4.55 -0.34 -11.30
CA VAL A 56 3.14 -0.77 -11.43
C VAL A 56 2.74 -1.50 -10.16
N PHE A 57 1.54 -1.23 -9.64
CA PHE A 57 0.86 -2.13 -8.72
C PHE A 57 -0.32 -2.80 -9.44
N LEU A 58 -0.50 -4.10 -9.20
CA LEU A 58 -1.42 -4.92 -9.97
C LEU A 58 -2.79 -4.99 -9.30
N ILE A 59 -3.86 -4.81 -10.07
CA ILE A 59 -5.24 -4.78 -9.59
C ILE A 59 -6.01 -5.94 -10.21
N TRP A 60 -6.70 -6.72 -9.37
CA TRP A 60 -7.71 -7.68 -9.80
C TRP A 60 -9.10 -7.16 -9.45
N GLU A 61 -9.86 -6.82 -10.48
CA GLU A 61 -11.21 -6.28 -10.36
C GLU A 61 -12.10 -6.74 -11.50
N SER A 62 -12.89 -7.79 -11.25
CA SER A 62 -13.86 -8.28 -12.23
C SER A 62 -15.23 -7.61 -12.06
N ASN A 63 -15.96 -7.89 -10.97
CA ASN A 63 -17.25 -7.29 -10.67
C ASN A 63 -17.53 -7.23 -9.15
N PRO A 64 -16.64 -6.70 -8.33
CA PRO A 64 -16.69 -6.72 -6.86
C PRO A 64 -17.58 -5.61 -6.28
N THR A 65 -18.71 -5.30 -6.89
CA THR A 65 -19.57 -4.15 -6.61
C THR A 65 -20.78 -4.48 -5.74
N THR A 66 -20.92 -5.74 -5.31
CA THR A 66 -22.01 -6.19 -4.43
C THR A 66 -21.56 -7.34 -3.53
N ALA A 67 -22.16 -7.46 -2.35
CA ALA A 67 -21.87 -8.53 -1.39
C ALA A 67 -22.00 -9.95 -1.98
N GLY A 68 -22.93 -10.15 -2.93
CA GLY A 68 -23.14 -11.44 -3.58
C GLY A 68 -22.00 -11.97 -4.43
N TYR A 69 -21.04 -11.11 -4.77
CA TYR A 69 -19.81 -11.50 -5.47
C TYR A 69 -18.86 -12.30 -4.55
N PHE A 70 -18.82 -11.96 -3.29
CA PHE A 70 -17.78 -12.43 -2.36
C PHE A 70 -18.09 -13.80 -1.77
N GLY A 71 -17.07 -14.66 -1.72
CA GLY A 71 -17.09 -15.98 -1.10
C GLY A 71 -15.81 -16.75 -1.39
N TYR A 72 -15.56 -17.82 -0.65
CA TYR A 72 -14.30 -18.59 -0.77
C TYR A 72 -14.04 -19.08 -2.21
N GLY A 73 -15.06 -19.65 -2.88
CA GLY A 73 -14.91 -20.18 -4.25
C GLY A 73 -14.55 -19.09 -5.26
N GLN A 74 -15.16 -17.90 -5.14
CA GLN A 74 -14.85 -16.77 -5.99
C GLN A 74 -13.42 -16.28 -5.75
N GLY A 75 -13.00 -16.13 -4.49
CA GLY A 75 -11.64 -15.73 -4.17
C GLY A 75 -10.58 -16.70 -4.68
N LEU A 76 -10.84 -18.00 -4.59
CA LEU A 76 -9.95 -19.04 -5.13
C LEU A 76 -9.81 -18.92 -6.66
N MET A 77 -10.92 -18.74 -7.36
CA MET A 77 -10.94 -18.60 -8.82
C MET A 77 -10.24 -17.31 -9.26
N ASP A 78 -10.54 -16.19 -8.64
CA ASP A 78 -9.94 -14.90 -8.95
C ASP A 78 -8.42 -14.92 -8.76
N ALA A 79 -7.95 -15.54 -7.68
CA ALA A 79 -6.53 -15.69 -7.43
C ALA A 79 -5.82 -16.52 -8.51
N GLN A 80 -6.44 -17.61 -8.97
CA GLN A 80 -5.89 -18.46 -10.03
C GLN A 80 -5.76 -17.70 -11.36
N LEU A 81 -6.78 -16.95 -11.72
CA LEU A 81 -6.78 -16.10 -12.93
C LEU A 81 -5.75 -14.98 -12.81
N ALA A 82 -5.66 -14.33 -11.63
CA ALA A 82 -4.70 -13.28 -11.37
C ALA A 82 -3.24 -13.78 -11.45
N ILE A 83 -2.95 -15.02 -10.98
CA ILE A 83 -1.63 -15.67 -11.16
C ILE A 83 -1.31 -15.85 -12.63
N GLU A 84 -2.27 -16.33 -13.44
CA GLU A 84 -2.05 -16.54 -14.86
C GLU A 84 -1.68 -15.23 -15.56
N GLU A 85 -2.39 -14.14 -15.24
CA GLU A 85 -2.13 -12.80 -15.78
C GLU A 85 -0.78 -12.24 -15.33
N ALA A 86 -0.50 -12.26 -14.02
CA ALA A 86 0.75 -11.74 -13.47
C ALA A 86 1.97 -12.52 -14.00
N THR A 87 1.83 -13.84 -14.16
CA THR A 87 2.86 -14.69 -14.76
C THR A 87 3.06 -14.38 -16.25
N TYR A 88 1.97 -14.16 -16.98
CA TYR A 88 2.01 -13.78 -18.41
C TYR A 88 2.75 -12.44 -18.62
N LEU A 89 2.55 -11.49 -17.73
CA LEU A 89 3.27 -10.21 -17.74
C LEU A 89 4.73 -10.32 -17.28
N GLY A 90 5.13 -11.44 -16.63
CA GLY A 90 6.46 -11.63 -16.08
C GLY A 90 6.66 -10.99 -14.70
N ALA A 91 5.59 -10.73 -13.95
CA ALA A 91 5.67 -10.10 -12.63
C ALA A 91 6.47 -10.97 -11.63
N PRO A 92 7.40 -10.37 -10.86
CA PRO A 92 8.12 -11.09 -9.79
C PRO A 92 7.16 -11.56 -8.68
N LYS A 93 7.51 -12.64 -8.00
CA LYS A 93 6.70 -13.20 -6.88
C LYS A 93 6.60 -12.28 -5.66
N SER A 94 7.46 -11.28 -5.55
CA SER A 94 7.38 -10.22 -4.53
C SER A 94 6.30 -9.16 -4.81
N THR A 95 5.69 -9.16 -6.00
CA THR A 95 4.65 -8.21 -6.38
C THR A 95 3.36 -8.49 -5.62
N ALA A 96 2.66 -7.44 -5.19
CA ALA A 96 1.32 -7.55 -4.65
C ALA A 96 0.27 -7.52 -5.76
N ILE A 97 -0.78 -8.34 -5.62
CA ILE A 97 -2.00 -8.23 -6.41
C ILE A 97 -3.10 -7.75 -5.47
N TYR A 98 -3.66 -6.57 -5.76
CA TYR A 98 -4.72 -5.96 -4.98
C TYR A 98 -6.08 -6.43 -5.48
N PHE A 99 -6.79 -7.22 -4.65
CA PHE A 99 -8.15 -7.66 -4.89
C PHE A 99 -9.11 -6.63 -4.31
N THR A 100 -10.09 -6.20 -5.13
CA THR A 100 -10.92 -5.05 -4.78
C THR A 100 -12.23 -5.44 -4.09
N VAL A 101 -12.65 -4.60 -3.14
CA VAL A 101 -13.99 -4.54 -2.56
C VAL A 101 -14.54 -3.16 -2.91
N ASP A 102 -15.22 -3.07 -4.06
CA ASP A 102 -15.56 -1.79 -4.68
C ASP A 102 -17.06 -1.44 -4.51
N PHE A 103 -17.50 -1.39 -3.25
CA PHE A 103 -18.83 -0.94 -2.86
C PHE A 103 -18.86 -0.53 -1.38
N ASP A 104 -19.94 0.15 -0.97
CA ASP A 104 -20.19 0.54 0.42
C ASP A 104 -20.56 -0.68 1.28
N ALA A 105 -19.56 -1.52 1.58
CA ALA A 105 -19.72 -2.75 2.33
C ALA A 105 -20.10 -2.47 3.80
N GLN A 106 -21.19 -3.11 4.25
CA GLN A 106 -21.72 -2.98 5.59
C GLN A 106 -21.22 -4.11 6.50
N ALA A 107 -21.45 -3.99 7.81
CA ALA A 107 -21.02 -4.99 8.78
C ALA A 107 -21.55 -6.44 8.46
N ALA A 108 -22.72 -6.54 7.84
CA ALA A 108 -23.31 -7.82 7.42
C ALA A 108 -22.54 -8.50 6.27
N ASP A 109 -21.79 -7.73 5.47
CA ASP A 109 -21.06 -8.23 4.29
C ASP A 109 -19.68 -8.77 4.66
N MET A 110 -19.15 -8.40 5.81
CA MET A 110 -17.76 -8.69 6.21
C MET A 110 -17.44 -10.17 6.26
N ALA A 111 -18.39 -11.02 6.66
CA ALA A 111 -18.17 -12.46 6.70
C ALA A 111 -17.92 -13.05 5.29
N ALA A 112 -18.65 -12.59 4.28
CA ALA A 112 -18.47 -12.99 2.88
C ALA A 112 -17.14 -12.47 2.32
N ILE A 113 -16.78 -11.22 2.60
CA ILE A 113 -15.52 -10.58 2.19
C ILE A 113 -14.32 -11.32 2.81
N ILE A 114 -14.36 -11.62 4.11
CA ILE A 114 -13.30 -12.39 4.79
C ILE A 114 -13.18 -13.80 4.18
N SER A 115 -14.32 -14.46 3.87
CA SER A 115 -14.33 -15.76 3.19
C SER A 115 -13.70 -15.68 1.80
N TYR A 116 -13.93 -14.60 1.05
CA TYR A 116 -13.29 -14.34 -0.23
C TYR A 116 -11.77 -14.22 -0.09
N PHE A 117 -11.26 -13.42 0.85
CA PHE A 117 -9.82 -13.28 1.07
C PHE A 117 -9.15 -14.56 1.60
N ASN A 118 -9.88 -15.44 2.30
CA ASN A 118 -9.44 -16.81 2.57
C ASN A 118 -9.22 -17.59 1.27
N GLY A 119 -10.17 -17.52 0.33
CA GLY A 119 -10.05 -18.11 -1.00
C GLY A 119 -8.90 -17.53 -1.81
N VAL A 120 -8.74 -16.20 -1.81
CA VAL A 120 -7.62 -15.51 -2.46
C VAL A 120 -6.27 -16.01 -1.93
N ARG A 121 -6.10 -16.04 -0.61
CA ARG A 121 -4.86 -16.52 0.01
C ARG A 121 -4.56 -17.97 -0.34
N ALA A 122 -5.57 -18.83 -0.32
CA ALA A 122 -5.45 -20.22 -0.72
C ALA A 122 -5.08 -20.37 -2.20
N GLY A 123 -5.70 -19.59 -3.08
CA GLY A 123 -5.45 -19.60 -4.52
C GLY A 123 -4.08 -19.07 -4.91
N LEU A 124 -3.63 -17.96 -4.32
CA LEU A 124 -2.29 -17.42 -4.55
C LEU A 124 -1.18 -18.35 -4.03
N ALA A 125 -1.46 -19.15 -3.00
CA ALA A 125 -0.54 -20.14 -2.43
C ALA A 125 0.89 -19.60 -2.18
N GLY A 126 1.00 -18.33 -1.80
CA GLY A 126 2.28 -17.65 -1.54
C GLY A 126 3.09 -17.28 -2.80
N GLN A 127 2.52 -17.39 -4.01
CA GLN A 127 3.22 -17.01 -5.24
C GLN A 127 3.32 -15.48 -5.41
N TYR A 128 2.30 -14.75 -4.95
CA TYR A 128 2.24 -13.29 -4.95
C TYR A 128 1.73 -12.82 -3.59
N LEU A 129 2.01 -11.56 -3.23
CA LEU A 129 1.47 -10.98 -2.02
C LEU A 129 -0.04 -10.69 -2.19
N VAL A 130 -0.81 -10.94 -1.14
CA VAL A 130 -2.24 -10.61 -1.09
C VAL A 130 -2.38 -9.12 -0.77
N GLY A 131 -2.83 -8.32 -1.72
CA GLY A 131 -3.28 -6.95 -1.50
C GLY A 131 -4.79 -6.89 -1.36
N ALA A 132 -5.30 -5.96 -0.54
CA ALA A 132 -6.72 -5.66 -0.44
C ALA A 132 -6.99 -4.18 -0.68
N TYR A 133 -7.95 -3.88 -1.56
CA TYR A 133 -8.53 -2.55 -1.73
C TYR A 133 -9.93 -2.52 -1.13
N GLY A 134 -10.27 -1.43 -0.46
CA GLY A 134 -11.62 -1.18 0.04
C GLY A 134 -11.71 -0.01 1.02
N SER A 135 -12.90 0.15 1.61
CA SER A 135 -13.15 1.17 2.63
C SER A 135 -12.38 0.89 3.92
N TYR A 136 -12.30 1.90 4.80
CA TYR A 136 -11.76 1.77 6.15
C TYR A 136 -12.32 0.55 6.89
N SER A 137 -13.66 0.35 6.86
CA SER A 137 -14.32 -0.75 7.57
C SER A 137 -13.92 -2.12 7.03
N VAL A 138 -13.78 -2.25 5.71
CA VAL A 138 -13.31 -3.48 5.05
C VAL A 138 -11.89 -3.81 5.50
N LEU A 139 -10.96 -2.85 5.43
CA LEU A 139 -9.57 -3.09 5.80
C LEU A 139 -9.41 -3.41 7.28
N GLN A 140 -10.17 -2.77 8.16
CA GLN A 140 -10.21 -3.09 9.58
C GLN A 140 -10.67 -4.53 9.84
N ALA A 141 -11.76 -4.96 9.20
CA ALA A 141 -12.29 -6.31 9.34
C ALA A 141 -11.31 -7.36 8.82
N LEU A 142 -10.68 -7.11 7.66
CA LEU A 142 -9.66 -8.00 7.09
C LEU A 142 -8.42 -8.08 7.99
N LYS A 143 -7.94 -6.96 8.52
CA LYS A 143 -6.78 -6.91 9.44
C LYS A 143 -7.02 -7.72 10.71
N ALA A 144 -8.24 -7.71 11.23
CA ALA A 144 -8.61 -8.44 12.43
C ALA A 144 -8.86 -9.94 12.17
N SER A 145 -8.95 -10.37 10.91
CA SER A 145 -9.24 -11.76 10.53
C SER A 145 -7.99 -12.65 10.53
N SER A 146 -8.19 -13.96 10.51
CA SER A 146 -7.12 -14.95 10.31
C SER A 146 -6.55 -14.94 8.88
N TYR A 147 -7.15 -14.20 7.97
CA TYR A 147 -6.79 -14.13 6.56
C TYR A 147 -6.36 -12.71 6.16
N ALA A 148 -5.75 -12.00 7.10
CA ALA A 148 -5.27 -10.63 6.90
C ALA A 148 -4.40 -10.53 5.64
N PRO A 149 -4.66 -9.56 4.74
CA PRO A 149 -3.82 -9.28 3.59
C PRO A 149 -2.38 -8.92 3.98
N ASP A 150 -1.46 -9.05 3.03
CA ASP A 150 -0.07 -8.65 3.20
C ASP A 150 0.10 -7.15 2.93
N LYS A 151 -0.80 -6.55 2.10
CA LYS A 151 -0.81 -5.16 1.68
C LYS A 151 -2.21 -4.56 1.70
N TYR A 152 -2.31 -3.26 1.98
CA TYR A 152 -3.57 -2.56 2.18
C TYR A 152 -3.64 -1.30 1.33
N TRP A 153 -4.72 -1.17 0.54
CA TRP A 153 -5.04 0.00 -0.25
C TRP A 153 -6.42 0.52 0.14
N GLN A 154 -6.47 1.63 0.85
CA GLN A 154 -7.72 2.24 1.27
C GLN A 154 -8.23 3.22 0.23
N THR A 155 -9.53 3.17 -0.07
CA THR A 155 -10.22 4.28 -0.72
C THR A 155 -10.79 5.26 0.31
N TYR A 156 -10.80 6.56 0.00
CA TYR A 156 -11.50 7.57 0.80
C TYR A 156 -13.03 7.38 0.72
N ALA A 157 -13.52 6.84 -0.40
CA ALA A 157 -14.93 6.52 -0.58
C ALA A 157 -15.39 5.54 0.51
N TRP A 158 -16.61 5.73 0.99
CA TRP A 158 -17.25 4.92 2.05
C TRP A 158 -16.45 4.79 3.35
N SER A 159 -15.39 5.56 3.52
CA SER A 159 -14.53 5.51 4.71
C SER A 159 -14.93 6.49 5.81
N GLY A 160 -15.94 7.35 5.57
CA GLY A 160 -16.45 8.31 6.57
C GLY A 160 -15.39 9.27 7.10
N GLY A 161 -14.35 9.58 6.30
CA GLY A 161 -13.23 10.42 6.71
C GLY A 161 -12.23 9.72 7.63
N GLN A 162 -12.38 8.40 7.88
CA GLN A 162 -11.46 7.63 8.70
C GLN A 162 -10.27 7.14 7.89
N MET A 163 -9.08 7.11 8.51
CA MET A 163 -7.83 6.64 7.91
C MET A 163 -7.35 5.36 8.61
N PHE A 164 -7.14 4.31 7.83
CA PHE A 164 -6.57 3.07 8.31
C PHE A 164 -5.05 3.22 8.50
N SER A 165 -4.56 2.97 9.70
CA SER A 165 -3.15 3.22 10.06
C SER A 165 -2.15 2.26 9.40
N GLY A 166 -2.61 1.23 8.71
CA GLY A 166 -1.79 0.23 8.03
C GLY A 166 -1.78 0.36 6.51
N ASN A 167 -2.17 1.52 5.95
CA ASN A 167 -2.20 1.71 4.50
C ASN A 167 -0.80 1.64 3.88
N ASP A 168 -0.66 0.79 2.86
CA ASP A 168 0.45 0.85 1.90
C ASP A 168 0.12 1.83 0.76
N ILE A 169 -1.16 1.92 0.38
CA ILE A 169 -1.70 2.85 -0.62
C ILE A 169 -2.98 3.49 -0.08
N TYR A 170 -3.19 4.76 -0.39
CA TYR A 170 -4.42 5.50 -0.06
C TYR A 170 -4.91 6.30 -1.26
N GLN A 171 -6.06 5.90 -1.81
CA GLN A 171 -6.77 6.62 -2.86
C GLN A 171 -7.55 7.77 -2.20
N TYR A 172 -7.17 9.01 -2.54
CA TYR A 172 -7.70 10.19 -1.87
C TYR A 172 -8.56 11.09 -2.76
N GLN A 173 -8.55 10.85 -4.08
CA GLN A 173 -9.35 11.61 -5.03
C GLN A 173 -9.58 10.80 -6.32
N ASN A 174 -10.80 10.77 -6.82
CA ASN A 174 -11.20 10.06 -8.02
C ASN A 174 -11.50 11.02 -9.17
N ASP A 175 -11.56 10.48 -10.39
CA ASP A 175 -12.07 11.13 -11.59
C ASP A 175 -11.36 12.44 -11.94
N VAL A 176 -10.04 12.46 -11.90
CA VAL A 176 -9.22 13.64 -12.24
C VAL A 176 -8.53 13.42 -13.58
N THR A 177 -8.52 14.44 -14.44
CA THR A 177 -7.71 14.42 -15.66
C THR A 177 -6.30 14.92 -15.36
N LEU A 178 -5.29 14.04 -15.43
CA LEU A 178 -3.88 14.36 -15.27
C LEU A 178 -3.11 14.03 -16.55
N GLN A 179 -2.44 15.02 -17.14
CA GLN A 179 -1.67 14.85 -18.40
C GLN A 179 -2.48 14.23 -19.56
N GLY A 180 -3.80 14.50 -19.59
CA GLY A 180 -4.72 13.98 -20.60
C GLY A 180 -5.17 12.53 -20.38
N VAL A 181 -4.92 11.98 -19.17
CA VAL A 181 -5.38 10.66 -18.73
C VAL A 181 -6.36 10.84 -17.59
N ASP A 182 -7.49 10.14 -17.63
CA ASP A 182 -8.42 10.10 -16.49
C ASP A 182 -7.87 9.10 -15.47
N VAL A 183 -7.65 9.59 -14.25
CA VAL A 183 -6.95 8.88 -13.18
C VAL A 183 -7.65 9.08 -11.84
N ASP A 184 -7.41 8.16 -10.93
CA ASP A 184 -7.62 8.34 -9.51
C ASP A 184 -6.26 8.61 -8.82
N HIS A 185 -6.24 9.54 -7.87
CA HIS A 185 -5.02 9.91 -7.16
C HIS A 185 -4.81 9.07 -5.91
N ASP A 186 -3.58 8.59 -5.75
CA ASP A 186 -3.13 7.80 -4.61
C ASP A 186 -1.90 8.43 -3.93
N THR A 187 -1.80 8.21 -2.62
CA THR A 187 -0.50 8.21 -1.95
C THR A 187 -0.02 6.77 -1.76
N ILE A 188 1.29 6.54 -1.92
CA ILE A 188 1.88 5.21 -1.90
C ILE A 188 3.15 5.15 -1.05
N GLN A 189 3.36 4.02 -0.35
CA GLN A 189 4.58 3.73 0.41
C GLN A 189 5.57 2.91 -0.43
N TYR A 190 6.88 2.97 -0.10
CA TYR A 190 7.90 2.22 -0.84
C TYR A 190 7.69 0.71 -0.85
N ASN A 191 7.22 0.15 0.24
CA ASN A 191 7.01 -1.30 0.38
C ASN A 191 5.58 -1.73 0.05
N SER A 192 4.93 -1.14 -0.94
CA SER A 192 3.56 -1.46 -1.35
C SER A 192 3.44 -2.67 -2.29
N GLY A 193 4.54 -3.35 -2.58
CA GLY A 193 4.55 -4.50 -3.49
C GLY A 193 4.41 -4.14 -4.97
N CYS A 194 4.90 -2.97 -5.36
CA CYS A 194 4.97 -2.55 -6.76
C CYS A 194 6.04 -3.32 -7.55
N TRP A 195 5.92 -3.26 -8.87
CA TRP A 195 6.87 -3.82 -9.82
C TRP A 195 7.25 -2.81 -10.93
N PRO A 196 8.57 -2.54 -11.16
CA PRO A 196 9.66 -2.88 -10.24
C PRO A 196 9.43 -2.28 -8.85
N GLU A 197 10.08 -2.85 -7.85
CA GLU A 197 10.05 -2.25 -6.53
C GLU A 197 10.53 -0.80 -6.62
N MET A 198 9.79 0.13 -6.00
CA MET A 198 10.16 1.53 -6.07
C MET A 198 11.51 1.73 -5.40
N GLU A 199 12.51 2.17 -6.18
CA GLU A 199 13.81 2.52 -5.64
C GLU A 199 13.69 3.83 -4.84
N GLY A 200 14.06 3.76 -3.58
CA GLY A 200 14.10 4.91 -2.70
C GLY A 200 14.01 4.49 -1.23
N LYS A 201 14.57 5.33 -0.39
CA LYS A 201 14.41 5.19 1.04
C LYS A 201 13.37 6.18 1.52
N MET A 202 12.55 5.78 2.48
CA MET A 202 11.77 6.74 3.26
C MET A 202 12.71 7.82 3.79
N ASN A 203 12.29 9.07 3.77
CA ASN A 203 13.12 10.13 4.36
C ASN A 203 13.32 9.89 5.85
N TYR A 204 12.26 9.46 6.53
CA TYR A 204 12.25 9.25 7.98
C TYR A 204 11.53 7.96 8.35
N LEU A 205 11.99 7.33 9.43
CA LEU A 205 11.31 6.26 10.14
C LEU A 205 11.42 6.55 11.65
N VAL A 206 10.30 6.49 12.35
CA VAL A 206 10.27 6.67 13.81
C VAL A 206 10.01 5.32 14.48
N LEU A 207 10.86 4.99 15.42
CA LEU A 207 10.69 3.85 16.31
C LEU A 207 10.29 4.33 17.69
N TYR A 208 9.51 3.54 18.44
CA TYR A 208 9.29 3.76 19.87
C TYR A 208 9.73 2.54 20.67
N TYR A 209 10.30 2.77 21.86
CA TYR A 209 10.83 1.68 22.66
C TYR A 209 9.75 0.94 23.44
N GLY A 210 8.90 1.66 24.16
CA GLY A 210 7.81 1.11 24.97
C GLY A 210 6.53 1.92 24.85
N ASP A 211 5.43 1.42 25.41
CA ASP A 211 4.11 2.07 25.31
C ASP A 211 4.10 3.50 25.88
N ALA A 212 4.94 3.77 26.88
CA ALA A 212 5.09 5.11 27.45
C ALA A 212 5.67 6.13 26.45
N ASP A 213 6.40 5.67 25.45
CA ASP A 213 7.07 6.49 24.43
C ASP A 213 6.21 6.68 23.17
N LEU A 214 5.16 5.85 23.00
CA LEU A 214 4.34 5.79 21.79
C LEU A 214 3.76 7.15 21.40
N GLN A 215 3.19 7.91 22.35
CA GLN A 215 2.57 9.18 22.03
C GLN A 215 3.59 10.22 21.52
N ILE A 216 4.75 10.30 22.17
CA ILE A 216 5.83 11.23 21.77
C ILE A 216 6.38 10.83 20.39
N ALA A 217 6.52 9.53 20.15
CA ALA A 217 6.96 9.01 18.85
C ALA A 217 5.92 9.23 17.75
N ALA A 218 4.62 9.13 18.07
CA ALA A 218 3.53 9.40 17.13
C ALA A 218 3.52 10.88 16.72
N ASP A 219 3.70 11.81 17.66
CA ASP A 219 3.80 13.24 17.38
C ASP A 219 5.02 13.56 16.47
N LEU A 220 6.15 12.88 16.70
CA LEU A 220 7.34 12.99 15.85
C LEU A 220 7.10 12.42 14.45
N ALA A 221 6.47 11.25 14.37
CA ALA A 221 6.15 10.60 13.09
C ALA A 221 5.16 11.45 12.28
N GLN A 222 4.16 12.05 12.93
CA GLN A 222 3.23 12.98 12.29
C GLN A 222 3.95 14.23 11.77
N ASN A 223 4.90 14.81 12.52
CA ASN A 223 5.68 15.97 12.06
C ASN A 223 6.49 15.66 10.80
N PHE A 224 7.02 14.46 10.66
CA PHE A 224 7.79 14.02 9.50
C PHE A 224 6.94 13.30 8.43
N GLN A 225 5.65 13.09 8.67
CA GLN A 225 4.75 12.33 7.80
C GLN A 225 5.34 10.95 7.44
N CYS A 226 5.77 10.20 8.45
CA CYS A 226 6.49 8.96 8.27
C CYS A 226 5.91 7.82 9.13
N PRO A 227 6.21 6.56 8.80
CA PRO A 227 5.79 5.41 9.60
C PRO A 227 6.36 5.44 11.02
N ILE A 228 5.60 4.82 11.94
CA ILE A 228 5.99 4.54 13.31
C ILE A 228 5.92 3.04 13.58
N VAL A 229 6.95 2.47 14.21
CA VAL A 229 7.05 1.04 14.53
C VAL A 229 7.64 0.86 15.92
N GLN A 230 7.18 -0.16 16.66
CA GLN A 230 7.84 -0.52 17.91
C GLN A 230 9.24 -1.08 17.62
N ALA A 231 10.26 -0.60 18.34
CA ALA A 231 11.66 -0.95 18.09
C ALA A 231 11.93 -2.46 18.12
N ALA A 232 11.19 -3.21 18.95
CA ALA A 232 11.29 -4.67 19.04
C ALA A 232 10.88 -5.41 17.76
N TYR A 233 10.12 -4.75 16.86
CA TYR A 233 9.65 -5.32 15.58
C TYR A 233 10.35 -4.71 14.36
N ALA A 234 11.33 -3.84 14.57
CA ALA A 234 12.09 -3.24 13.47
C ALA A 234 13.06 -4.26 12.86
N THR A 235 12.75 -4.71 11.65
CA THR A 235 13.63 -5.63 10.90
C THR A 235 14.79 -4.87 10.25
N THR A 236 15.85 -5.59 9.88
CA THR A 236 16.99 -5.02 9.14
C THR A 236 16.55 -4.35 7.83
N ASP A 237 15.62 -4.97 7.10
CA ASP A 237 15.12 -4.45 5.83
C ASP A 237 14.30 -3.16 6.04
N LEU A 238 13.46 -3.13 7.08
CA LEU A 238 12.74 -1.91 7.45
C LEU A 238 13.70 -0.78 7.82
N LEU A 239 14.74 -1.06 8.61
CA LEU A 239 15.76 -0.07 8.94
C LEU A 239 16.54 0.39 7.71
N ALA A 240 16.80 -0.51 6.75
CA ALA A 240 17.48 -0.18 5.50
C ALA A 240 16.59 0.69 4.57
N SER A 241 15.27 0.60 4.69
CA SER A 241 14.30 1.33 3.87
C SER A 241 14.14 2.82 4.21
N ALA A 242 14.81 3.32 5.26
CA ALA A 242 14.75 4.73 5.65
C ALA A 242 16.13 5.39 5.66
N THR A 243 16.19 6.67 5.21
CA THR A 243 17.41 7.48 5.23
C THR A 243 17.73 7.91 6.66
N THR A 244 16.78 8.55 7.33
CA THR A 244 16.91 9.03 8.70
C THR A 244 16.00 8.23 9.62
N LYS A 245 16.57 7.72 10.71
CA LYS A 245 15.84 6.88 11.65
C LYS A 245 15.99 7.43 13.06
N TYR A 246 14.87 7.58 13.74
CA TYR A 246 14.81 7.99 15.14
C TYR A 246 14.21 6.88 15.99
N GLN A 247 14.72 6.68 17.19
CA GLN A 247 14.06 5.88 18.23
C GLN A 247 13.77 6.77 19.43
N VAL A 248 12.50 6.82 19.81
CA VAL A 248 12.03 7.53 20.99
C VAL A 248 11.99 6.56 22.16
N GLY A 249 12.70 6.93 23.25
CA GLY A 249 12.80 6.13 24.46
C GLY A 249 13.81 4.98 24.37
N GLY A 250 13.99 4.30 25.51
CA GLY A 250 14.99 3.26 25.68
C GLY A 250 16.37 3.79 26.06
N SER A 251 17.29 2.87 26.37
CA SER A 251 18.68 3.18 26.74
C SER A 251 19.69 2.98 25.61
N SER A 252 19.27 2.36 24.51
CA SER A 252 20.09 2.10 23.32
C SER A 252 19.20 1.98 22.07
N ALA A 253 19.79 2.20 20.91
CA ALA A 253 19.14 2.01 19.61
C ALA A 253 20.01 1.15 18.69
N SER A 254 19.40 0.61 17.65
CA SER A 254 20.10 -0.16 16.60
C SER A 254 21.12 0.71 15.86
N ALA A 255 22.12 0.08 15.24
CA ALA A 255 23.11 0.80 14.45
C ALA A 255 22.46 1.66 13.34
N GLY A 256 22.88 2.91 13.22
CA GLY A 256 22.34 3.88 12.27
C GLY A 256 20.96 4.46 12.64
N VAL A 257 20.49 4.24 13.86
CA VAL A 257 19.27 4.86 14.40
C VAL A 257 19.67 5.89 15.46
N THR A 258 19.16 7.10 15.35
CA THR A 258 19.38 8.18 16.33
C THR A 258 18.46 7.99 17.53
N LEU A 259 19.05 7.81 18.72
CA LEU A 259 18.30 7.68 19.96
C LEU A 259 17.84 9.06 20.46
N LEU A 260 16.55 9.23 20.69
CA LEU A 260 15.91 10.38 21.31
C LEU A 260 15.33 9.94 22.67
N ALA A 261 16.15 10.03 23.71
CA ALA A 261 15.77 9.60 25.05
C ALA A 261 16.35 10.55 26.10
N GLY A 262 15.75 10.57 27.26
CA GLY A 262 16.19 11.33 28.42
C GLY A 262 15.96 10.56 29.72
N ALA A 263 16.36 11.14 30.85
CA ALA A 263 16.22 10.51 32.17
C ALA A 263 14.74 10.29 32.57
N ASP A 264 13.84 11.06 31.98
CA ASP A 264 12.40 10.97 32.19
C ASP A 264 11.64 11.34 30.91
N ARG A 265 10.30 11.29 30.95
CA ARG A 265 9.43 11.60 29.82
C ARG A 265 9.62 13.04 29.30
N PHE A 266 9.83 14.01 30.17
CA PHE A 266 10.02 15.41 29.79
C PHE A 266 11.35 15.61 29.08
N ALA A 267 12.41 14.97 29.57
CA ALA A 267 13.73 14.99 28.94
C ALA A 267 13.69 14.28 27.55
N THR A 268 12.94 13.19 27.41
CA THR A 268 12.71 12.52 26.14
C THR A 268 11.94 13.44 25.15
N MET A 269 10.87 14.10 25.60
CA MET A 269 10.12 15.07 24.78
C MET A 269 11.02 16.24 24.33
N LYS A 270 11.88 16.74 25.23
CA LYS A 270 12.84 17.79 24.89
C LYS A 270 13.82 17.32 23.78
N ALA A 271 14.33 16.09 23.89
CA ALA A 271 15.21 15.53 22.85
C ALA A 271 14.50 15.48 21.48
N VAL A 272 13.22 15.12 21.47
CA VAL A 272 12.39 15.11 20.24
C VAL A 272 12.18 16.52 19.69
N LEU A 273 11.86 17.51 20.53
CA LEU A 273 11.71 18.91 20.11
C LEU A 273 12.98 19.47 19.49
N VAL A 274 14.13 19.18 20.07
CA VAL A 274 15.43 19.56 19.50
C VAL A 274 15.65 18.92 18.13
N ALA A 275 15.29 17.65 17.96
CA ALA A 275 15.45 16.94 16.68
C ALA A 275 14.63 17.56 15.53
N ILE A 276 13.50 18.21 15.85
CA ILE A 276 12.64 18.91 14.87
C ILE A 276 12.86 20.43 14.83
N GLY A 277 13.94 20.94 15.48
CA GLY A 277 14.28 22.36 15.49
C GLY A 277 13.35 23.24 16.32
N LYS A 278 12.60 22.66 17.26
CA LYS A 278 11.72 23.37 18.22
C LYS A 278 12.40 23.33 19.60
N ASN A 279 12.86 24.48 20.07
CA ASN A 279 13.49 24.65 21.40
C ASN A 279 12.49 25.16 22.42
#